data_dd6cf9e958146951ed0edd7a02f47e0d
#
_entry.id   dd6cf9e958146951ed0edd7a02f47e0d
#
_cell.length_a   1.000
_cell.length_b   1.000
_cell.length_c   1.000
_cell.angle_alpha   90.00
_cell.angle_beta   90.00
_cell.angle_gamma   90.00
#
_symmetry.space_group_name_H-M   'P 1'
#
loop_
_entity.id
_entity.type
_entity.pdbx_description
1 polymer ?
#
loop_
_entity_poly.entity_id
_entity_poly.type
_entity_poly.pdbx_seq_one_letter_code
_entity_poly.pdbx_strand_id
1 'polypeptide(L)'
;AFDQALQLRADAPGQYQGESPKPYWNMVGPFGGVTAATLLQAVLQHPDRLGDPLALTVNYGGGLVAGSFQIQAVPVRTNRSTQHWTLSILQAGPDGAPVVTTTGTAVTALRRETWSVGDAPAPQVPKPADLPAIPPAFEVEWLRRYEMRPVTGVIPQVWDGSGDHSLSQLWMRAAPPRALDFCSLAAMADIFFPRVWLRRARRTSRRH
;
A
#
# COMPACT_ATOMS: atom_id res chain seq x y z
N ALA A 1 -5.44 7.85 12.94
CA ALA A 1 -4.28 8.15 12.08
C ALA A 1 -4.49 7.68 10.64
N PHE A 2 -4.84 6.37 10.41
CA PHE A 2 -4.98 5.84 9.05
C PHE A 2 -6.10 6.53 8.26
N ASP A 3 -7.32 6.59 8.82
CA ASP A 3 -8.45 7.22 8.15
C ASP A 3 -8.22 8.71 7.88
N GLN A 4 -7.48 9.39 8.75
CA GLN A 4 -7.05 10.76 8.53
C GLN A 4 -6.04 10.89 7.38
N ALA A 5 -5.12 9.90 7.27
CA ALA A 5 -4.13 9.87 6.19
C ALA A 5 -4.75 9.66 4.80
N LEU A 6 -5.94 9.07 4.75
CA LEU A 6 -6.70 8.82 3.51
C LEU A 6 -7.79 9.85 3.23
N GLN A 7 -7.86 10.94 4.00
CA GLN A 7 -8.85 11.98 3.74
C GLN A 7 -8.61 12.64 2.38
N LEU A 8 -9.64 12.62 1.56
CA LEU A 8 -9.67 13.25 0.26
C LEU A 8 -10.85 14.23 0.18
N ARG A 9 -10.59 15.43 -0.30
CA ARG A 9 -11.60 16.41 -0.63
C ARG A 9 -11.94 16.26 -2.11
N ALA A 10 -13.20 16.02 -2.43
CA ALA A 10 -13.66 15.98 -3.81
C ALA A 10 -13.79 17.43 -4.36
N ASP A 11 -13.19 17.68 -5.53
CA ASP A 11 -13.34 18.93 -6.27
C ASP A 11 -14.38 18.77 -7.40
N ALA A 12 -14.41 17.59 -8.02
CA ALA A 12 -15.38 17.18 -9.03
C ALA A 12 -15.48 15.65 -9.03
N PRO A 13 -16.46 15.04 -9.70
CA PRO A 13 -16.53 13.60 -9.87
C PRO A 13 -15.20 13.04 -10.42
N GLY A 14 -14.58 12.13 -9.68
CA GLY A 14 -13.29 11.54 -10.03
C GLY A 14 -12.06 12.42 -9.83
N GLN A 15 -12.21 13.63 -9.30
CA GLN A 15 -11.10 14.53 -8.99
C GLN A 15 -11.07 14.85 -7.50
N TYR A 16 -9.93 14.58 -6.88
CA TYR A 16 -9.76 14.70 -5.44
C TYR A 16 -8.46 15.42 -5.10
N GLN A 17 -8.46 16.10 -3.97
CA GLN A 17 -7.26 16.65 -3.35
C GLN A 17 -6.97 15.95 -2.03
N GLY A 18 -5.70 15.71 -1.76
CA GLY A 18 -5.18 15.17 -0.52
C GLY A 18 -3.87 15.79 -0.12
N GLU A 19 -3.41 15.44 1.08
CA GLU A 19 -2.14 15.88 1.64
C GLU A 19 -1.26 14.67 1.95
N SER A 20 0.04 14.78 1.70
CA SER A 20 0.99 13.71 2.02
C SER A 20 1.05 13.48 3.54
N PRO A 21 0.75 12.25 4.02
CA PRO A 21 0.52 12.00 5.44
C PRO A 21 1.82 11.82 6.22
N LYS A 22 2.24 12.83 7.00
CA LYS A 22 3.44 12.77 7.87
C LYS A 22 3.53 11.50 8.74
N PRO A 23 2.44 10.99 9.36
CA PRO A 23 2.50 9.77 10.16
C PRO A 23 2.86 8.49 9.37
N TYR A 24 2.77 8.54 8.05
CA TYR A 24 3.12 7.44 7.15
C TYR A 24 4.35 7.76 6.29
N TRP A 25 5.21 8.66 6.76
CA TRP A 25 6.42 9.02 6.07
C TRP A 25 7.46 7.90 6.08
N ASN A 26 8.10 7.69 4.95
CA ASN A 26 9.26 6.83 4.77
C ASN A 26 10.52 7.71 4.61
N MET A 27 11.63 7.16 4.17
CA MET A 27 12.92 7.88 4.06
C MET A 27 12.88 9.08 3.09
N VAL A 28 12.06 9.05 2.04
CA VAL A 28 12.06 10.05 0.96
C VAL A 28 10.67 10.66 0.72
N GLY A 29 9.62 9.98 1.11
CA GLY A 29 8.23 10.37 0.86
C GLY A 29 7.27 9.46 1.61
N PRO A 30 5.97 9.53 1.36
CA PRO A 30 5.01 8.62 1.96
C PRO A 30 5.34 7.16 1.65
N PHE A 31 5.04 6.28 2.59
CA PHE A 31 5.07 4.84 2.39
C PHE A 31 4.20 4.43 1.20
N GLY A 32 4.72 3.55 0.33
CA GLY A 32 4.01 3.16 -0.90
C GLY A 32 2.63 2.56 -0.65
N GLY A 33 2.49 1.79 0.41
CA GLY A 33 1.21 1.21 0.80
C GLY A 33 0.13 2.24 1.14
N VAL A 34 0.47 3.35 1.84
CA VAL A 34 -0.52 4.41 2.09
C VAL A 34 -0.87 5.15 0.79
N THR A 35 0.08 5.31 -0.12
CA THR A 35 -0.19 5.88 -1.45
C THR A 35 -1.15 5.01 -2.26
N ALA A 36 -0.95 3.68 -2.25
CA ALA A 36 -1.87 2.73 -2.88
C ALA A 36 -3.27 2.77 -2.24
N ALA A 37 -3.34 2.81 -0.90
CA ALA A 37 -4.60 2.94 -0.19
C ALA A 37 -5.34 4.25 -0.51
N THR A 38 -4.60 5.34 -0.71
CA THR A 38 -5.18 6.65 -1.07
C THR A 38 -5.76 6.63 -2.49
N LEU A 39 -5.09 5.99 -3.45
CA LEU A 39 -5.65 5.75 -4.78
C LEU A 39 -6.94 4.91 -4.73
N LEU A 40 -6.93 3.85 -3.92
CA LEU A 40 -8.13 3.02 -3.74
C LEU A 40 -9.25 3.80 -3.06
N GLN A 41 -8.93 4.67 -2.11
CA GLN A 41 -9.92 5.53 -1.44
C GLN A 41 -10.63 6.46 -2.44
N ALA A 42 -9.92 6.99 -3.44
CA ALA A 42 -10.53 7.78 -4.50
C ALA A 42 -11.57 6.98 -5.32
N VAL A 43 -11.28 5.71 -5.62
CA VAL A 43 -12.26 4.80 -6.24
C VAL A 43 -13.45 4.55 -5.32
N LEU A 44 -13.20 4.30 -4.03
CA LEU A 44 -14.26 4.00 -3.05
C LEU A 44 -15.22 5.19 -2.82
N GLN A 45 -14.70 6.41 -2.94
CA GLN A 45 -15.50 7.64 -2.81
C GLN A 45 -16.18 8.08 -4.11
N HIS A 46 -15.87 7.46 -5.24
CA HIS A 46 -16.42 7.89 -6.53
C HIS A 46 -17.95 7.62 -6.58
N PRO A 47 -18.76 8.64 -6.97
CA PRO A 47 -20.22 8.51 -6.95
C PRO A 47 -20.74 7.40 -7.88
N ASP A 48 -20.06 7.16 -9.01
CA ASP A 48 -20.46 6.15 -10.01
C ASP A 48 -19.82 4.78 -9.73
N ARG A 49 -19.23 4.55 -8.56
CA ARG A 49 -18.60 3.27 -8.25
C ARG A 49 -19.59 2.11 -8.27
N LEU A 50 -19.25 1.06 -9.03
CA LEU A 50 -19.97 -0.18 -9.10
C LEU A 50 -19.29 -1.27 -8.24
N GLY A 51 -19.93 -1.71 -7.18
CA GLY A 51 -19.49 -2.84 -6.36
C GLY A 51 -18.21 -2.58 -5.55
N ASP A 52 -17.53 -3.67 -5.16
CA ASP A 52 -16.36 -3.68 -4.30
C ASP A 52 -15.05 -3.89 -5.08
N PRO A 53 -13.91 -3.43 -4.54
CA PRO A 53 -12.61 -3.67 -5.16
C PRO A 53 -12.30 -5.16 -5.32
N LEU A 54 -11.78 -5.54 -6.48
CA LEU A 54 -11.25 -6.87 -6.79
C LEU A 54 -9.75 -6.86 -7.02
N ALA A 55 -9.25 -5.82 -7.71
CA ALA A 55 -7.84 -5.70 -8.06
C ALA A 55 -7.40 -4.25 -8.03
N LEU A 56 -6.15 -4.04 -7.66
CA LEU A 56 -5.47 -2.76 -7.71
C LEU A 56 -4.03 -3.00 -8.17
N THR A 57 -3.60 -2.26 -9.17
CA THR A 57 -2.20 -2.19 -9.60
C THR A 57 -1.72 -0.75 -9.48
N VAL A 58 -0.55 -0.55 -8.88
CA VAL A 58 0.03 0.79 -8.69
C VAL A 58 1.44 0.82 -9.26
N ASN A 59 1.74 1.84 -10.04
CA ASN A 59 3.05 2.10 -10.61
C ASN A 59 3.59 3.40 -10.00
N TYR A 60 4.66 3.29 -9.24
CA TYR A 60 5.35 4.41 -8.60
C TYR A 60 6.37 4.98 -9.58
N GLY A 61 5.96 5.99 -10.36
CA GLY A 61 6.79 6.63 -11.38
C GLY A 61 7.74 7.68 -10.81
N GLY A 62 7.35 8.31 -9.70
CA GLY A 62 8.16 9.30 -8.97
C GLY A 62 7.81 9.33 -7.50
N GLY A 63 8.70 9.89 -6.67
CA GLY A 63 8.45 10.08 -5.24
C GLY A 63 7.44 11.21 -5.02
N LEU A 64 6.40 10.95 -4.23
CA LEU A 64 5.58 12.02 -3.66
C LEU A 64 6.41 12.81 -2.66
N VAL A 65 6.36 14.14 -2.76
CA VAL A 65 6.99 15.04 -1.80
C VAL A 65 5.98 15.53 -0.75
N ALA A 66 6.47 16.22 0.27
CA ALA A 66 5.61 16.83 1.28
C ALA A 66 4.70 17.90 0.65
N GLY A 67 3.42 17.88 1.01
CA GLY A 67 2.42 18.86 0.56
C GLY A 67 1.21 18.21 -0.11
N SER A 68 0.44 19.05 -0.77
CA SER A 68 -0.79 18.64 -1.44
C SER A 68 -0.52 17.86 -2.73
N PHE A 69 -1.46 17.03 -3.09
CA PHE A 69 -1.51 16.31 -4.36
C PHE A 69 -2.94 16.26 -4.89
N GLN A 70 -3.07 15.99 -6.18
CA GLN A 70 -4.35 15.74 -6.83
C GLN A 70 -4.43 14.26 -7.23
N ILE A 71 -5.66 13.70 -7.18
CA ILE A 71 -5.95 12.37 -7.71
C ILE A 71 -7.00 12.49 -8.79
N GLN A 72 -6.76 11.75 -9.88
CA GLN A 72 -7.76 11.47 -10.89
C GLN A 72 -8.10 9.98 -10.84
N ALA A 73 -9.41 9.69 -10.67
CA ALA A 73 -9.95 8.34 -10.69
C ALA A 73 -11.05 8.28 -11.75
N VAL A 74 -10.76 7.65 -12.88
CA VAL A 74 -11.64 7.64 -14.04
C VAL A 74 -12.18 6.25 -14.31
N PRO A 75 -13.52 6.03 -14.27
CA PRO A 75 -14.12 4.78 -14.70
C PRO A 75 -14.08 4.69 -16.23
N VAL A 76 -13.12 3.98 -16.79
CA VAL A 76 -12.91 3.87 -18.24
C VAL A 76 -13.86 2.89 -18.90
N ARG A 77 -14.39 1.92 -18.15
CA ARG A 77 -15.36 0.95 -18.64
C ARG A 77 -16.25 0.44 -17.52
N THR A 78 -17.54 0.58 -17.67
CA THR A 78 -18.55 -0.03 -16.80
C THR A 78 -19.32 -1.08 -17.58
N ASN A 79 -19.27 -2.32 -17.12
CA ASN A 79 -20.05 -3.45 -17.60
C ASN A 79 -21.21 -3.74 -16.64
N ARG A 80 -22.00 -4.76 -16.92
CA ARG A 80 -23.15 -5.16 -16.08
C ARG A 80 -22.74 -5.42 -14.61
N SER A 81 -21.56 -5.99 -14.35
CA SER A 81 -21.13 -6.41 -13.01
C SER A 81 -19.68 -6.08 -12.67
N THR A 82 -18.93 -5.46 -13.57
CA THR A 82 -17.54 -5.07 -13.37
C THR A 82 -17.31 -3.66 -13.88
N GLN A 83 -16.38 -2.95 -13.23
CA GLN A 83 -15.98 -1.61 -13.64
C GLN A 83 -14.47 -1.50 -13.59
N HIS A 84 -13.89 -0.91 -14.62
CA HIS A 84 -12.45 -0.76 -14.80
C HIS A 84 -12.07 0.71 -14.67
N TRP A 85 -10.96 0.98 -13.97
CA TRP A 85 -10.52 2.31 -13.59
C TRP A 85 -9.10 2.58 -14.04
N THR A 86 -8.83 3.82 -14.42
CA THR A 86 -7.48 4.39 -14.46
C THR A 86 -7.33 5.43 -13.38
N LEU A 87 -6.15 5.46 -12.77
CA LEU A 87 -5.84 6.27 -11.59
C LEU A 87 -4.54 7.02 -11.82
N SER A 88 -4.46 8.25 -11.35
CA SER A 88 -3.20 8.99 -11.31
C SER A 88 -3.13 9.90 -10.09
N ILE A 89 -1.91 10.08 -9.56
CA ILE A 89 -1.58 11.13 -8.59
C ILE A 89 -0.68 12.14 -9.27
N LEU A 90 -1.02 13.41 -9.10
CA LEU A 90 -0.28 14.55 -9.64
C LEU A 90 0.17 15.47 -8.49
N GLN A 91 1.39 15.97 -8.59
CA GLN A 91 1.89 17.07 -7.74
C GLN A 91 2.48 18.18 -8.60
N ALA A 92 2.61 19.37 -8.05
CA ALA A 92 3.35 20.45 -8.71
C ALA A 92 4.83 20.05 -8.87
N GLY A 93 5.33 20.11 -10.07
CA GLY A 93 6.75 19.96 -10.40
C GLY A 93 7.57 21.20 -9.98
N PRO A 94 8.88 21.18 -10.22
CA PRO A 94 9.77 22.31 -9.89
C PRO A 94 9.39 23.63 -10.55
N ASP A 95 8.77 23.57 -11.71
CA ASP A 95 8.27 24.71 -12.49
C ASP A 95 6.81 25.08 -12.18
N GLY A 96 6.20 24.37 -11.21
CA GLY A 96 4.79 24.54 -10.85
C GLY A 96 3.81 23.78 -11.76
N ALA A 97 4.26 23.21 -12.87
CA ALA A 97 3.41 22.40 -13.73
C ALA A 97 3.04 21.05 -13.05
N PRO A 98 1.82 20.51 -13.26
CA PRO A 98 1.45 19.23 -12.69
C PRO A 98 2.26 18.08 -13.31
N VAL A 99 2.88 17.27 -12.45
CA VAL A 99 3.64 16.08 -12.83
C VAL A 99 2.95 14.85 -12.26
N VAL A 100 2.75 13.83 -13.10
CA VAL A 100 2.24 12.53 -12.65
C VAL A 100 3.34 11.79 -11.91
N THR A 101 3.11 11.54 -10.63
CA THR A 101 4.06 10.79 -9.77
C THR A 101 3.71 9.32 -9.65
N THR A 102 2.42 9.00 -9.72
CA THR A 102 1.93 7.63 -9.54
C THR A 102 0.79 7.38 -10.50
N THR A 103 0.77 6.21 -11.13
CA THR A 103 -0.37 5.74 -11.93
C THR A 103 -0.88 4.42 -11.37
N GLY A 104 -2.12 4.08 -11.71
CA GLY A 104 -2.70 2.80 -11.32
C GLY A 104 -3.88 2.39 -12.16
N THR A 105 -4.27 1.14 -12.00
CA THR A 105 -5.54 0.61 -12.50
C THR A 105 -6.25 -0.12 -11.37
N ALA A 106 -7.58 -0.07 -11.36
CA ALA A 106 -8.38 -0.85 -10.44
C ALA A 106 -9.53 -1.55 -11.18
N VAL A 107 -10.02 -2.61 -10.58
CA VAL A 107 -11.25 -3.29 -10.98
C VAL A 107 -12.16 -3.36 -9.78
N THR A 108 -13.40 -2.92 -9.93
CA THR A 108 -14.47 -3.14 -8.96
C THR A 108 -15.56 -4.03 -9.54
N ALA A 109 -16.29 -4.76 -8.69
CA ALA A 109 -17.36 -5.64 -9.15
C ALA A 109 -18.46 -5.84 -8.11
N LEU A 110 -19.65 -6.14 -8.60
CA LEU A 110 -20.75 -6.62 -7.75
C LEU A 110 -20.42 -8.02 -7.23
N ARG A 111 -20.59 -8.23 -5.93
CA ARG A 111 -20.48 -9.57 -5.32
C ARG A 111 -21.67 -10.43 -5.77
N ARG A 112 -21.39 -11.64 -6.15
CA ARG A 112 -22.40 -12.62 -6.61
C ARG A 112 -22.07 -13.98 -6.02
N GLU A 113 -23.09 -14.77 -5.76
CA GLU A 113 -22.90 -16.19 -5.53
C GLU A 113 -22.35 -16.84 -6.79
N THR A 114 -21.29 -17.61 -6.63
CA THR A 114 -20.60 -18.28 -7.72
C THR A 114 -19.89 -19.51 -7.18
N TRP A 115 -19.62 -20.46 -8.09
CA TRP A 115 -18.74 -21.58 -7.76
C TRP A 115 -17.37 -21.07 -7.33
N SER A 116 -16.79 -21.69 -6.31
CA SER A 116 -15.44 -21.35 -5.82
C SER A 116 -14.74 -22.62 -5.29
N VAL A 117 -13.41 -22.63 -5.41
CA VAL A 117 -12.53 -23.65 -4.86
C VAL A 117 -11.27 -22.98 -4.33
N GLY A 118 -10.74 -23.49 -3.22
CA GLY A 118 -9.51 -23.00 -2.61
C GLY A 118 -8.43 -24.08 -2.65
N ASP A 119 -7.53 -24.03 -3.62
CA ASP A 119 -6.40 -24.96 -3.78
C ASP A 119 -5.12 -24.49 -3.06
N ALA A 120 -5.12 -23.28 -2.50
CA ALA A 120 -3.99 -22.71 -1.77
C ALA A 120 -4.36 -22.52 -0.28
N PRO A 121 -4.12 -23.52 0.58
CA PRO A 121 -4.36 -23.37 2.01
C PRO A 121 -3.44 -22.31 2.62
N ALA A 122 -3.92 -21.64 3.66
CA ALA A 122 -3.09 -20.72 4.42
C ALA A 122 -1.87 -21.47 5.01
N PRO A 123 -0.68 -20.82 5.05
CA PRO A 123 0.50 -21.42 5.67
C PRO A 123 0.23 -21.83 7.11
N GLN A 124 0.74 -23.02 7.50
CA GLN A 124 0.70 -23.46 8.89
C GLN A 124 1.82 -22.72 9.65
N VAL A 125 1.42 -21.76 10.48
CA VAL A 125 2.33 -20.90 11.23
C VAL A 125 1.86 -20.76 12.68
N PRO A 126 2.77 -20.46 13.65
CA PRO A 126 2.39 -20.18 15.03
C PRO A 126 1.36 -19.04 15.12
N LYS A 127 0.51 -19.05 16.13
CA LYS A 127 -0.46 -17.98 16.36
C LYS A 127 0.27 -16.67 16.69
N PRO A 128 -0.29 -15.51 16.35
CA PRO A 128 0.37 -14.23 16.65
C PRO A 128 0.62 -14.00 18.13
N ALA A 129 -0.20 -14.58 19.03
CA ALA A 129 -0.02 -14.48 20.48
C ALA A 129 1.26 -15.21 20.98
N ASP A 130 1.71 -16.22 20.25
CA ASP A 130 2.88 -17.04 20.60
C ASP A 130 4.21 -16.45 20.08
N LEU A 131 4.14 -15.34 19.36
CA LEU A 131 5.28 -14.69 18.73
C LEU A 131 5.56 -13.31 19.36
N PRO A 132 6.83 -12.93 19.56
CA PRO A 132 7.17 -11.61 20.04
C PRO A 132 6.86 -10.55 18.96
N ALA A 133 6.34 -9.41 19.40
CA ALA A 133 6.33 -8.23 18.54
C ALA A 133 7.75 -7.67 18.41
N ILE A 134 8.13 -7.27 17.19
CA ILE A 134 9.43 -6.63 16.98
C ILE A 134 9.27 -5.11 16.99
N PRO A 135 10.26 -4.38 17.57
CA PRO A 135 10.31 -2.94 17.44
C PRO A 135 10.56 -2.52 15.98
N PRO A 136 10.20 -1.27 15.59
CA PRO A 136 10.56 -0.76 14.29
C PRO A 136 12.06 -0.89 14.02
N ALA A 137 12.42 -1.52 12.90
CA ALA A 137 13.83 -1.77 12.56
C ALA A 137 14.59 -0.50 12.12
N PHE A 138 13.86 0.56 11.77
CA PHE A 138 14.39 1.84 11.32
C PHE A 138 13.57 2.99 11.92
N GLU A 139 14.19 4.16 12.04
CA GLU A 139 13.51 5.38 12.48
C GLU A 139 12.71 6.01 11.33
N VAL A 140 11.70 5.28 10.83
CA VAL A 140 10.74 5.79 9.85
C VAL A 140 9.33 5.72 10.42
N GLU A 141 8.56 6.79 10.20
CA GLU A 141 7.29 7.00 10.89
C GLU A 141 6.23 5.92 10.58
N TRP A 142 6.16 5.43 9.35
CA TRP A 142 5.14 4.46 8.99
C TRP A 142 5.28 3.12 9.73
N LEU A 143 6.51 2.70 10.09
CA LEU A 143 6.72 1.46 10.84
C LEU A 143 6.05 1.47 12.22
N ARG A 144 5.91 2.67 12.82
CA ARG A 144 5.21 2.85 14.11
C ARG A 144 3.70 2.72 14.01
N ARG A 145 3.15 2.60 12.79
CA ARG A 145 1.72 2.45 12.54
C ARG A 145 1.28 1.00 12.45
N TYR A 146 2.22 0.07 12.57
CA TYR A 146 1.96 -1.37 12.51
C TYR A 146 2.67 -2.12 13.62
N GLU A 147 1.96 -3.06 14.25
CA GLU A 147 2.57 -4.10 15.08
C GLU A 147 2.90 -5.28 14.18
N MET A 148 4.14 -5.73 14.20
CA MET A 148 4.65 -6.82 13.37
C MET A 148 5.20 -7.95 14.24
N ARG A 149 4.84 -9.20 13.92
CA ARG A 149 5.30 -10.42 14.60
C ARG A 149 5.82 -11.39 13.55
N PRO A 150 7.11 -11.42 13.30
CA PRO A 150 7.71 -12.31 12.32
C PRO A 150 7.54 -13.78 12.68
N VAL A 151 7.29 -14.59 11.66
CA VAL A 151 7.36 -16.05 11.71
C VAL A 151 8.69 -16.52 11.16
N THR A 152 9.06 -16.01 9.97
CA THR A 152 10.33 -16.31 9.31
C THR A 152 10.78 -15.14 8.43
N GLY A 153 12.07 -15.08 8.12
CA GLY A 153 12.63 -14.09 7.21
C GLY A 153 12.62 -12.68 7.78
N VAL A 154 13.22 -12.46 8.94
CA VAL A 154 13.45 -11.12 9.52
C VAL A 154 14.59 -10.39 8.82
N ILE A 155 14.65 -9.07 8.98
CA ILE A 155 15.75 -8.25 8.46
C ILE A 155 17.08 -8.80 9.03
N PRO A 156 18.12 -9.07 8.18
CA PRO A 156 19.39 -9.59 8.62
C PRO A 156 20.05 -8.70 9.67
N GLN A 157 20.57 -9.31 10.72
CA GLN A 157 21.39 -8.63 11.73
C GLN A 157 22.86 -8.53 11.26
N VAL A 158 23.31 -9.52 10.51
CA VAL A 158 24.65 -9.59 9.90
C VAL A 158 24.52 -9.36 8.40
N TRP A 159 25.39 -8.51 7.86
CA TRP A 159 25.36 -8.06 6.46
C TRP A 159 26.62 -8.52 5.71
N ASP A 160 26.89 -9.81 5.76
CA ASP A 160 28.09 -10.46 5.22
C ASP A 160 27.88 -11.16 3.87
N GLY A 161 26.66 -11.15 3.38
CA GLY A 161 26.32 -11.83 2.11
C GLY A 161 25.88 -13.28 2.27
N SER A 162 25.70 -13.77 3.50
CA SER A 162 25.39 -15.18 3.83
C SER A 162 23.95 -15.61 3.59
N GLY A 163 23.06 -14.72 3.13
CA GLY A 163 21.66 -15.04 2.89
C GLY A 163 21.45 -16.09 1.81
N ASP A 164 20.54 -17.02 2.04
CA ASP A 164 20.28 -18.20 1.20
C ASP A 164 18.85 -18.30 0.67
N HIS A 165 17.91 -17.55 1.25
CA HIS A 165 16.49 -17.55 0.86
C HIS A 165 15.88 -16.16 0.80
N SER A 166 14.65 -16.05 0.29
CA SER A 166 13.88 -14.81 0.24
C SER A 166 12.48 -14.94 0.83
N LEU A 167 12.20 -16.05 1.55
CA LEU A 167 10.93 -16.25 2.21
C LEU A 167 10.80 -15.32 3.42
N SER A 168 9.69 -14.62 3.49
CA SER A 168 9.32 -13.78 4.64
C SER A 168 7.86 -14.01 4.98
N GLN A 169 7.58 -14.33 6.23
CA GLN A 169 6.23 -14.50 6.77
C GLN A 169 6.13 -13.73 8.07
N LEU A 170 5.05 -13.01 8.26
CA LEU A 170 4.78 -12.27 9.49
C LEU A 170 3.28 -12.08 9.71
N TRP A 171 2.91 -11.97 10.96
CA TRP A 171 1.63 -11.41 11.36
C TRP A 171 1.77 -9.91 11.53
N MET A 172 0.73 -9.20 11.12
CA MET A 172 0.69 -7.75 11.32
C MET A 172 -0.72 -7.25 11.58
N ARG A 173 -0.78 -6.11 12.26
CA ARG A 173 -2.02 -5.34 12.44
C ARG A 173 -1.69 -3.85 12.53
N ALA A 174 -2.68 -3.00 12.31
CA ALA A 174 -2.54 -1.57 12.56
C ALA A 174 -2.26 -1.29 14.05
N ALA A 175 -1.47 -0.25 14.32
CA ALA A 175 -1.21 0.27 15.66
C ALA A 175 -1.61 1.77 15.72
N PRO A 176 -2.66 2.14 16.48
CA PRO A 176 -3.53 1.27 17.28
C PRO A 176 -4.38 0.31 16.41
N PRO A 177 -4.86 -0.80 16.99
CA PRO A 177 -5.69 -1.77 16.28
C PRO A 177 -6.94 -1.14 15.67
N ARG A 178 -7.27 -1.55 14.44
CA ARG A 178 -8.51 -1.19 13.72
C ARG A 178 -9.03 -2.38 12.92
N ALA A 179 -10.30 -2.35 12.56
CA ALA A 179 -10.87 -3.35 11.67
C ALA A 179 -10.21 -3.26 10.26
N LEU A 180 -10.05 -4.41 9.62
CA LEU A 180 -9.57 -4.47 8.25
C LEU A 180 -10.66 -3.99 7.29
N ASP A 181 -10.23 -3.19 6.32
CA ASP A 181 -11.00 -2.77 5.16
C ASP A 181 -10.14 -2.84 3.90
N PHE A 182 -10.70 -2.53 2.75
CA PHE A 182 -9.97 -2.61 1.47
C PHE A 182 -8.74 -1.72 1.44
N CYS A 183 -8.82 -0.50 1.98
CA CYS A 183 -7.68 0.43 2.01
C CYS A 183 -6.57 -0.07 2.94
N SER A 184 -6.91 -0.59 4.13
CA SER A 184 -5.90 -1.14 5.03
C SER A 184 -5.23 -2.40 4.46
N LEU A 185 -5.98 -3.26 3.77
CA LEU A 185 -5.40 -4.40 3.07
C LEU A 185 -4.46 -3.95 1.95
N ALA A 186 -4.84 -2.94 1.15
CA ALA A 186 -3.97 -2.38 0.12
C ALA A 186 -2.68 -1.81 0.70
N ALA A 187 -2.77 -1.06 1.82
CA ALA A 187 -1.60 -0.55 2.51
C ALA A 187 -0.70 -1.67 3.06
N MET A 188 -1.30 -2.68 3.66
CA MET A 188 -0.58 -3.82 4.26
C MET A 188 0.10 -4.71 3.21
N ALA A 189 -0.33 -4.71 1.97
CA ALA A 189 0.32 -5.47 0.90
C ALA A 189 1.76 -5.01 0.59
N ASP A 190 2.12 -3.77 0.93
CA ASP A 190 3.42 -3.16 0.64
C ASP A 190 4.38 -3.06 1.85
N ILE A 191 4.09 -3.71 2.97
CA ILE A 191 4.88 -3.56 4.21
C ILE A 191 6.22 -4.27 4.21
N PHE A 192 6.42 -5.21 3.31
CA PHE A 192 7.61 -6.03 3.34
C PHE A 192 8.85 -5.26 2.87
N PHE A 193 9.97 -5.41 3.57
CA PHE A 193 11.28 -4.92 3.16
C PHE A 193 11.81 -5.63 1.90
N PRO A 194 12.83 -5.11 1.21
CA PRO A 194 13.38 -5.75 0.01
C PRO A 194 13.90 -7.17 0.27
N ARG A 195 13.30 -8.18 -0.38
CA ARG A 195 13.63 -9.61 -0.22
C ARG A 195 15.08 -9.94 -0.58
N VAL A 196 15.69 -9.12 -1.42
CA VAL A 196 17.13 -9.26 -1.74
C VAL A 196 18.01 -9.16 -0.50
N TRP A 197 17.56 -8.49 0.55
CA TRP A 197 18.30 -8.42 1.81
C TRP A 197 18.41 -9.78 2.49
N LEU A 198 17.35 -10.61 2.45
CA LEU A 198 17.43 -12.00 2.94
C LEU A 198 18.30 -12.87 2.03
N ARG A 199 18.14 -12.70 0.70
CA ARG A 199 18.82 -13.54 -0.27
C ARG A 199 20.31 -13.32 -0.34
N ARG A 200 20.79 -12.13 -0.06
CA ARG A 200 22.20 -11.76 -0.15
C ARG A 200 22.80 -11.21 1.14
N ALA A 201 22.00 -10.91 2.16
CA ALA A 201 22.40 -10.23 3.40
C ALA A 201 23.37 -9.05 3.12
N ARG A 202 23.07 -8.26 2.07
CA ARG A 202 23.81 -7.05 1.71
C ARG A 202 22.88 -5.87 1.55
N ARG A 203 23.26 -4.73 2.11
CA ARG A 203 22.57 -3.47 1.84
C ARG A 203 22.84 -3.09 0.39
N THR A 204 21.80 -2.79 -0.36
CA THR A 204 21.95 -2.17 -1.69
C THR A 204 22.45 -0.74 -1.46
N SER A 205 23.71 -0.46 -1.83
CA SER A 205 24.16 0.93 -1.92
C SER A 205 23.34 1.62 -3.01
N ARG A 206 22.70 2.74 -2.69
CA ARG A 206 22.18 3.63 -3.72
C ARG A 206 23.39 4.08 -4.55
N ARG A 207 23.50 3.63 -5.80
CA ARG A 207 24.27 4.35 -6.78
C ARG A 207 23.37 5.50 -7.24
N HIS A 208 23.82 6.70 -6.96
CA HIS A 208 23.25 7.94 -7.50
C HIS A 208 23.43 7.95 -9.02
#